data_57434df800f5a4d3250e1a01d6e8103e
#
_entry.id   57434df800f5a4d3250e1a01d6e8103e
#
_cell.length_a   1.000
_cell.length_b   1.000
_cell.length_c   1.000
_cell.angle_alpha   90.00
_cell.angle_beta   90.00
_cell.angle_gamma   90.00
#
_symmetry.space_group_name_H-M   'P 1'
#
loop_
_entity.id
_entity.type
_entity.pdbx_description
1 polymer ?
#
loop_
_entity_poly.entity_id
_entity_poly.type
_entity_poly.pdbx_seq_one_letter_code
_entity_poly.pdbx_strand_id
1 'polypeptide(L)'
;MMKKILHSKKGEGYVDMCVGVVVFVMILVIAINIFSFITLRIEMDQIADELIEAATYAGCFDDDFWHADSDMLDQYYYYDIDYGADRYFNSTFRRVQLGERMWVEISKHTYIKGLGVFKIPVTVTVRKSGLSERYWK
;
A
#
# COMPACT_ATOMS: atom_id res chain seq x y z
N MET A 1 2.86 3.75 -69.69
CA MET A 1 2.93 4.98 -68.83
C MET A 1 2.68 4.57 -67.39
N MET A 2 3.75 4.34 -66.66
CA MET A 2 3.66 4.09 -65.22
C MET A 2 3.53 5.43 -64.50
N LYS A 3 2.35 5.70 -63.93
CA LYS A 3 2.17 6.82 -63.00
C LYS A 3 2.94 6.53 -61.73
N LYS A 4 4.07 7.18 -61.54
CA LYS A 4 4.81 7.27 -60.32
C LYS A 4 3.92 7.96 -59.31
N ILE A 5 3.29 7.20 -58.40
CA ILE A 5 2.60 7.75 -57.26
C ILE A 5 3.69 8.29 -56.37
N LEU A 6 3.86 9.60 -56.39
CA LEU A 6 4.70 10.33 -55.42
C LEU A 6 4.04 10.17 -54.05
N HIS A 7 4.49 9.19 -53.31
CA HIS A 7 4.19 9.08 -51.88
C HIS A 7 4.72 10.33 -51.21
N SER A 8 3.84 11.16 -50.76
CA SER A 8 4.14 12.38 -50.06
C SER A 8 4.76 12.00 -48.70
N LYS A 9 6.08 12.01 -48.62
CA LYS A 9 6.86 11.79 -47.39
C LYS A 9 6.50 12.73 -46.24
N LYS A 10 5.71 13.75 -46.49
CA LYS A 10 5.22 14.69 -45.48
C LYS A 10 4.09 14.11 -44.63
N GLY A 11 3.30 13.17 -45.14
CA GLY A 11 2.20 12.56 -44.38
C GLY A 11 2.69 11.48 -43.43
N GLU A 12 3.70 10.71 -43.77
CA GLU A 12 4.27 9.66 -42.91
C GLU A 12 4.87 10.23 -41.62
N GLY A 13 5.58 11.37 -41.70
CA GLY A 13 6.18 12.01 -40.54
C GLY A 13 5.18 12.50 -39.48
N TYR A 14 3.99 12.94 -39.88
CA TYR A 14 2.94 13.34 -38.94
C TYR A 14 2.30 12.13 -38.24
N VAL A 15 2.09 11.03 -38.97
CA VAL A 15 1.56 9.80 -38.39
C VAL A 15 2.54 9.22 -37.37
N ASP A 16 3.82 9.15 -37.68
CA ASP A 16 4.85 8.68 -36.78
C ASP A 16 4.94 9.55 -35.50
N MET A 17 4.82 10.88 -35.67
CA MET A 17 4.80 11.81 -34.56
C MET A 17 3.57 11.60 -33.67
N CYS A 18 2.37 11.42 -34.25
CA CYS A 18 1.15 11.14 -33.51
C CYS A 18 1.24 9.82 -32.75
N VAL A 19 1.75 8.77 -33.38
CA VAL A 19 1.95 7.47 -32.72
C VAL A 19 2.95 7.60 -31.57
N GLY A 20 4.07 8.32 -31.78
CA GLY A 20 5.06 8.58 -30.74
C GLY A 20 4.46 9.31 -29.54
N VAL A 21 3.63 10.33 -29.75
CA VAL A 21 2.93 11.04 -28.66
C VAL A 21 1.99 10.12 -27.89
N VAL A 22 1.21 9.29 -28.57
CA VAL A 22 0.28 8.35 -27.94
C VAL A 22 1.06 7.34 -27.08
N VAL A 23 2.12 6.76 -27.60
CA VAL A 23 2.97 5.83 -26.85
C VAL A 23 3.59 6.51 -25.61
N PHE A 24 4.09 7.74 -25.77
CA PHE A 24 4.63 8.51 -24.67
C PHE A 24 3.62 8.78 -23.56
N VAL A 25 2.40 9.18 -23.94
CA VAL A 25 1.29 9.38 -22.97
C VAL A 25 0.94 8.08 -22.24
N MET A 26 0.90 6.94 -22.95
CA MET A 26 0.68 5.64 -22.32
C MET A 26 1.74 5.31 -21.28
N ILE A 27 3.03 5.54 -21.60
CA ILE A 27 4.12 5.31 -20.65
C ILE A 27 3.99 6.23 -19.43
N LEU A 28 3.64 7.51 -19.61
CA LEU A 28 3.41 8.44 -18.52
C LEU A 28 2.28 7.98 -17.58
N VAL A 29 1.17 7.54 -18.14
CA VAL A 29 0.04 7.02 -17.33
C VAL A 29 0.47 5.81 -16.49
N ILE A 30 1.22 4.89 -17.08
CA ILE A 30 1.76 3.72 -16.36
C ILE A 30 2.69 4.18 -15.22
N ALA A 31 3.60 5.10 -15.51
CA ALA A 31 4.54 5.63 -14.52
C ALA A 31 3.83 6.28 -13.33
N ILE A 32 2.78 7.08 -13.57
CA ILE A 32 1.97 7.72 -12.52
C ILE A 32 1.27 6.66 -11.65
N ASN A 33 0.73 5.60 -12.25
CA ASN A 33 0.09 4.52 -11.49
C ASN A 33 1.08 3.76 -10.61
N ILE A 34 2.28 3.46 -11.12
CA ILE A 34 3.34 2.82 -10.35
C ILE A 34 3.77 3.71 -9.19
N PHE A 35 3.94 5.00 -9.41
CA PHE A 35 4.30 5.96 -8.37
C PHE A 35 3.26 6.01 -7.25
N SER A 36 1.97 6.08 -7.60
CA SER A 36 0.87 6.06 -6.63
C SER A 36 0.85 4.78 -5.79
N PHE A 37 1.17 3.63 -6.40
CA PHE A 37 1.25 2.37 -5.70
C PHE A 37 2.43 2.32 -4.71
N ILE A 38 3.60 2.84 -5.11
CA ILE A 38 4.78 2.93 -4.24
C ILE A 38 4.48 3.85 -3.04
N THR A 39 3.86 5.00 -3.27
CA THR A 39 3.49 5.94 -2.20
C THR A 39 2.54 5.29 -1.20
N LEU A 40 1.50 4.60 -1.69
CA LEU A 40 0.58 3.87 -0.83
C LEU A 40 1.30 2.81 0.03
N ARG A 41 2.24 2.07 -0.56
CA ARG A 41 3.00 1.06 0.18
C ARG A 41 3.89 1.67 1.25
N ILE A 42 4.54 2.80 0.97
CA ILE A 42 5.36 3.53 1.96
C ILE A 42 4.50 4.03 3.11
N GLU A 43 3.32 4.60 2.81
CA GLU A 43 2.36 5.05 3.82
C GLU A 43 1.93 3.89 4.73
N MET A 44 1.53 2.76 4.16
CA MET A 44 1.15 1.56 4.91
C MET A 44 2.31 1.01 5.76
N ASP A 45 3.54 1.06 5.24
CA ASP A 45 4.73 0.61 5.95
C ASP A 45 5.01 1.48 7.19
N GLN A 46 4.86 2.80 7.08
CA GLN A 46 4.99 3.74 8.19
C GLN A 46 3.91 3.52 9.27
N ILE A 47 2.65 3.36 8.85
CA ILE A 47 1.54 3.06 9.76
C ILE A 47 1.79 1.73 10.51
N ALA A 48 2.25 0.70 9.81
CA ALA A 48 2.56 -0.58 10.41
C ALA A 48 3.71 -0.49 11.44
N ASP A 49 4.74 0.32 11.14
CA ASP A 49 5.84 0.55 12.06
C ASP A 49 5.38 1.29 13.33
N GLU A 50 4.57 2.34 13.21
CA GLU A 50 4.01 3.08 14.34
C GLU A 50 3.13 2.18 15.21
N LEU A 51 2.25 1.38 14.60
CA LEU A 51 1.37 0.46 15.32
C LEU A 51 2.14 -0.64 16.05
N ILE A 52 3.14 -1.24 15.41
CA ILE A 52 3.91 -2.30 16.06
C ILE A 52 4.80 -1.74 17.18
N GLU A 53 5.37 -0.56 17.03
CA GLU A 53 6.14 0.11 18.07
C GLU A 53 5.26 0.39 19.28
N ALA A 54 4.08 0.98 19.09
CA ALA A 54 3.14 1.24 20.17
C ALA A 54 2.68 -0.06 20.84
N ALA A 55 2.39 -1.11 20.07
CA ALA A 55 1.99 -2.42 20.61
C ALA A 55 3.09 -3.10 21.43
N THR A 56 4.33 -3.07 20.95
CA THR A 56 5.47 -3.67 21.67
C THR A 56 5.76 -2.94 22.97
N TYR A 57 5.64 -1.62 22.98
CA TYR A 57 5.81 -0.81 24.17
C TYR A 57 4.69 -1.03 25.20
N ALA A 58 3.43 -1.08 24.75
CA ALA A 58 2.26 -1.36 25.59
C ALA A 58 2.25 -2.82 26.08
N GLY A 59 2.78 -3.76 25.29
CA GLY A 59 2.74 -5.20 25.56
C GLY A 59 1.35 -5.82 25.52
N CYS A 60 0.39 -5.16 24.86
CA CYS A 60 -0.98 -5.61 24.72
C CYS A 60 -1.62 -5.03 23.48
N PHE A 61 -2.74 -5.65 23.06
CA PHE A 61 -3.64 -5.14 22.02
C PHE A 61 -5.03 -4.89 22.62
N ASP A 62 -5.11 -4.16 23.74
CA ASP A 62 -6.35 -3.86 24.42
C ASP A 62 -7.04 -2.65 23.80
N ASP A 63 -8.33 -2.45 24.11
CA ASP A 63 -9.11 -1.30 23.66
C ASP A 63 -8.45 0.02 24.07
N ASP A 64 -7.77 0.07 25.22
CA ASP A 64 -7.00 1.21 25.68
C ASP A 64 -5.84 1.57 24.71
N PHE A 65 -5.25 0.58 24.01
CA PHE A 65 -4.24 0.79 22.99
C PHE A 65 -4.82 1.55 21.77
N TRP A 66 -6.03 1.19 21.37
CA TRP A 66 -6.73 1.81 20.24
C TRP A 66 -7.35 3.17 20.60
N HIS A 67 -7.72 3.37 21.88
CA HIS A 67 -8.31 4.63 22.36
C HIS A 67 -7.27 5.70 22.73
N ALA A 68 -6.04 5.32 23.03
CA ALA A 68 -4.97 6.27 23.35
C ALA A 68 -4.65 7.23 22.19
N ASP A 69 -5.04 6.88 20.95
CA ASP A 69 -4.81 7.68 19.76
C ASP A 69 -6.06 7.76 18.87
N SER A 70 -7.14 8.32 19.42
CA SER A 70 -8.40 8.51 18.68
C SER A 70 -8.23 9.31 17.39
N ASP A 71 -7.24 10.18 17.32
CA ASP A 71 -6.89 10.94 16.12
C ASP A 71 -6.22 10.06 15.04
N MET A 72 -5.55 8.97 15.43
CA MET A 72 -5.01 7.97 14.50
C MET A 72 -6.11 7.10 13.90
N LEU A 73 -7.13 6.73 14.67
CA LEU A 73 -8.19 5.83 14.19
C LEU A 73 -8.98 6.42 13.02
N ASP A 74 -9.20 7.72 12.98
CA ASP A 74 -9.86 8.38 11.83
C ASP A 74 -9.00 8.29 10.55
N GLN A 75 -7.68 8.29 10.69
CA GLN A 75 -6.74 8.15 9.58
C GLN A 75 -6.65 6.69 9.09
N TYR A 76 -6.83 5.72 9.98
CA TYR A 76 -6.72 4.29 9.68
C TYR A 76 -8.03 3.62 9.25
N TYR A 77 -9.14 4.31 9.28
CA TYR A 77 -10.46 3.78 8.90
C TYR A 77 -10.51 3.17 7.50
N TYR A 78 -9.62 3.59 6.61
CA TYR A 78 -9.55 3.09 5.24
C TYR A 78 -8.69 1.83 5.05
N TYR A 79 -8.13 1.29 6.14
CA TYR A 79 -7.26 0.12 6.11
C TYR A 79 -7.88 -1.01 6.91
N ASP A 80 -7.73 -2.23 6.39
CA ASP A 80 -8.02 -3.43 7.17
C ASP A 80 -6.79 -3.76 8.02
N ILE A 81 -6.91 -3.70 9.32
CA ILE A 81 -5.83 -3.94 10.27
C ILE A 81 -6.10 -5.24 11.00
N ASP A 82 -5.20 -6.20 10.87
CA ASP A 82 -5.16 -7.43 11.65
C ASP A 82 -3.92 -7.45 12.55
N TYR A 83 -4.02 -8.06 13.72
CA TYR A 83 -2.95 -8.07 14.69
C TYR A 83 -2.99 -9.33 15.53
N GLY A 84 -1.83 -9.73 16.05
CA GLY A 84 -1.73 -10.90 16.89
C GLY A 84 -0.37 -11.06 17.55
N ALA A 85 -0.26 -12.10 18.33
CA ALA A 85 0.99 -12.51 18.95
C ALA A 85 1.14 -14.03 18.85
N ASP A 86 2.38 -14.51 18.87
CA ASP A 86 2.67 -15.94 18.83
C ASP A 86 2.15 -16.61 20.11
N ARG A 87 2.22 -15.91 21.24
CA ARG A 87 1.74 -16.37 22.55
C ARG A 87 1.18 -15.24 23.39
N TYR A 88 -0.02 -15.42 23.93
CA TYR A 88 -0.61 -14.50 24.89
C TYR A 88 -0.37 -14.97 26.31
N PHE A 89 0.06 -14.06 27.20
CA PHE A 89 0.12 -14.27 28.64
C PHE A 89 -1.30 -14.35 29.25
N ASN A 90 -2.16 -13.46 28.78
CA ASN A 90 -3.58 -13.48 29.11
C ASN A 90 -4.39 -13.24 27.84
N SER A 91 -5.16 -14.23 27.42
CA SER A 91 -5.97 -14.16 26.20
C SER A 91 -7.17 -13.21 26.31
N THR A 92 -7.67 -12.96 27.53
CA THR A 92 -8.80 -12.07 27.77
C THR A 92 -8.41 -10.62 27.54
N PHE A 93 -7.22 -10.22 28.01
CA PHE A 93 -6.71 -8.87 27.86
C PHE A 93 -5.65 -8.75 26.75
N ARG A 94 -5.47 -9.79 25.93
CA ARG A 94 -4.50 -9.84 24.85
C ARG A 94 -3.09 -9.34 25.23
N ARG A 95 -2.70 -9.63 26.48
CA ARG A 95 -1.39 -9.27 27.02
C ARG A 95 -0.32 -10.22 26.53
N VAL A 96 0.81 -9.66 26.12
CA VAL A 96 1.95 -10.40 25.59
C VAL A 96 3.15 -10.20 26.52
N GLN A 97 3.78 -11.31 26.89
CA GLN A 97 4.92 -11.27 27.82
C GLN A 97 6.17 -10.74 27.14
N LEU A 98 7.08 -10.20 27.96
CA LEU A 98 8.37 -9.70 27.51
C LEU A 98 9.11 -10.72 26.62
N GLY A 99 9.58 -10.26 25.48
CA GLY A 99 10.34 -11.08 24.52
C GLY A 99 9.51 -11.97 23.60
N GLU A 100 8.18 -12.03 23.79
CA GLU A 100 7.29 -12.73 22.84
C GLU A 100 7.01 -11.86 21.62
N ARG A 101 6.85 -12.51 20.47
CA ARG A 101 6.64 -11.82 19.19
C ARG A 101 5.20 -11.35 19.05
N MET A 102 5.07 -10.08 18.68
CA MET A 102 3.83 -9.44 18.27
C MET A 102 3.90 -9.08 16.79
N TRP A 103 2.76 -9.06 16.11
CA TRP A 103 2.71 -8.66 14.70
C TRP A 103 1.46 -7.85 14.40
N VAL A 104 1.59 -6.95 13.45
CA VAL A 104 0.51 -6.16 12.86
C VAL A 104 0.55 -6.34 11.36
N GLU A 105 -0.60 -6.57 10.75
CA GLU A 105 -0.78 -6.68 9.32
C GLU A 105 -1.81 -5.66 8.86
N ILE A 106 -1.43 -4.84 7.90
CA ILE A 106 -2.30 -3.84 7.31
C ILE A 106 -2.56 -4.23 5.87
N SER A 107 -3.81 -4.27 5.47
CA SER A 107 -4.19 -4.53 4.10
C SER A 107 -5.13 -3.46 3.56
N LYS A 108 -5.00 -3.18 2.27
CA LYS A 108 -5.86 -2.24 1.54
C LYS A 108 -6.19 -2.77 0.17
N HIS A 109 -7.47 -2.81 -0.14
CA HIS A 109 -7.93 -3.08 -1.48
C HIS A 109 -7.89 -1.79 -2.31
N THR A 110 -7.14 -1.81 -3.40
CA THR A 110 -7.03 -0.70 -4.33
C THR A 110 -7.18 -1.17 -5.77
N TYR A 111 -7.29 -0.22 -6.69
CA TYR A 111 -7.42 -0.51 -8.12
C TYR A 111 -6.33 0.20 -8.89
N ILE A 112 -5.61 -0.52 -9.73
CA ILE A 112 -4.75 0.07 -10.75
C ILE A 112 -5.65 0.47 -11.91
N LYS A 113 -5.72 1.78 -12.18
CA LYS A 113 -6.51 2.35 -13.26
C LYS A 113 -5.61 2.55 -14.47
N GLY A 114 -5.85 1.78 -15.54
CA GLY A 114 -5.20 2.01 -16.83
C GLY A 114 -6.11 2.80 -17.75
N LEU A 115 -5.77 4.05 -18.10
CA LEU A 115 -6.45 4.92 -19.10
C LEU A 115 -7.99 4.97 -19.00
N GLY A 116 -8.55 4.71 -17.81
CA GLY A 116 -10.01 4.70 -17.61
C GLY A 116 -10.75 3.46 -18.14
N VAL A 117 -10.07 2.57 -18.87
CA VAL A 117 -10.68 1.39 -19.52
C VAL A 117 -10.51 0.14 -18.66
N PHE A 118 -9.38 0.01 -17.96
CA PHE A 118 -9.09 -1.18 -17.16
C PHE A 118 -8.99 -0.81 -15.68
N LYS A 119 -9.67 -1.61 -14.84
CA LYS A 119 -9.53 -1.57 -13.38
C LYS A 119 -9.07 -2.94 -12.93
N ILE A 120 -7.84 -3.05 -12.46
CA ILE A 120 -7.29 -4.29 -11.93
C ILE A 120 -7.34 -4.18 -10.41
N PRO A 121 -8.13 -5.01 -9.71
CA PRO A 121 -8.13 -5.02 -8.25
C PRO A 121 -6.79 -5.58 -7.75
N VAL A 122 -6.16 -4.84 -6.83
CA VAL A 122 -4.91 -5.23 -6.19
C VAL A 122 -5.06 -5.06 -4.69
N THR A 123 -4.65 -6.06 -3.93
CA THR A 123 -4.57 -5.96 -2.48
C THR A 123 -3.11 -5.73 -2.10
N VAL A 124 -2.86 -4.63 -1.42
CA VAL A 124 -1.56 -4.34 -0.83
C VAL A 124 -1.60 -4.78 0.61
N THR A 125 -0.64 -5.60 1.02
CA THR A 125 -0.53 -6.06 2.40
C THR A 125 0.88 -5.78 2.90
N VAL A 126 0.96 -5.21 4.10
CA VAL A 126 2.20 -4.94 4.83
C VAL A 126 2.10 -5.58 6.19
N ARG A 127 3.10 -6.38 6.57
CA ARG A 127 3.18 -7.01 7.88
C ARG A 127 4.48 -6.65 8.57
N LYS A 128 4.36 -6.20 9.81
CA LYS A 128 5.49 -5.90 10.69
C LYS A 128 5.39 -6.72 11.96
N SER A 129 6.53 -7.03 12.55
CA SER A 129 6.59 -7.76 13.81
C SER A 129 7.65 -7.16 14.71
N GLY A 130 7.38 -7.17 16.00
CA GLY A 130 8.27 -6.72 17.05
C GLY A 130 8.23 -7.66 18.24
N LEU A 131 9.07 -7.42 19.22
CA LEU A 131 9.09 -8.17 20.47
C LEU A 131 8.48 -7.30 21.58
N SER A 132 7.59 -7.89 22.40
CA SER A 132 7.02 -7.18 23.55
C SER A 132 8.12 -6.73 24.51
N GLU A 133 8.09 -5.46 24.90
CA GLU A 133 9.03 -4.86 25.85
C GLU A 133 8.49 -4.83 27.29
N ARG A 134 7.26 -5.28 27.48
CA ARG A 134 6.58 -5.21 28.77
C ARG A 134 6.56 -6.54 29.50
N TYR A 135 6.95 -6.48 30.78
CA TYR A 135 6.85 -7.63 31.70
C TYR A 135 5.54 -7.57 32.49
N TRP A 136 4.77 -8.62 32.40
CA TRP A 136 3.53 -8.80 33.17
C TRP A 136 3.79 -9.78 34.32
N LYS A 137 3.31 -9.42 35.52
CA LYS A 137 3.33 -10.27 36.71
C LYS A 137 1.99 -10.95 36.90
#